data_508e0095ac5733ad346403a740fc5823
#
_entry.id   508e0095ac5733ad346403a740fc5823
#
_cell.length_a   1.000
_cell.length_b   1.000
_cell.length_c   1.000
_cell.angle_alpha   90.00
_cell.angle_beta   90.00
_cell.angle_gamma   90.00
#
_symmetry.space_group_name_H-M   'P 1'
#
loop_
_entity.id
_entity.type
_entity.pdbx_description
1 polymer ?
#
loop_
_entity_poly.entity_id
_entity_poly.type
_entity_poly.pdbx_seq_one_letter_code
_entity_poly.pdbx_strand_id
1 'polypeptide(L)'
;MLLIAAALLTASMHSLGVIEAPVAPPSDATTATVTVALVSERDSVPQPVMTGGQIDVDAVATAHGRAFLDDLRTLGAGDLRRAADDRRVVATAQDDPPAAAVVAQWWAGLDAGEQDTLLAHAPSIVGNLEGVPYAVRDRANRSTLASGLADHDTSAAHAAMLGQVRDSLRREPGDPQRFLVTLDTRAAGRAAISIGDLDTAADVTLIVPGMFFTVTGQMADFTNTANDLASEQATLAPLAAGGSGDGSGVAVVAWMGYRTPDLSNIMSLSLADTGAQRLERTVDGLRQIRDGDQPRLNIVAHSYGSTMALMALASGRMSADTLTVLGSPGSDVRSSAELAVASDEVFVGVAHSDPIAGSGYYGTDPGGASFGATVMDLAGGADALAAGDLFRRPVGHNDYLKPGTASLHDVALIGVGRGDLVREQVRRGSTGGDGVVGASIDMYLVRPQDLQPRD
;
A
#
# COMPACT_ATOMS: atom_id res chain seq x y z
N MET A 1 18.15 19.41 -10.33
CA MET A 1 16.91 19.64 -9.57
C MET A 1 15.71 19.84 -10.50
N LEU A 2 15.65 20.88 -11.34
CA LEU A 2 14.53 21.11 -12.29
C LEU A 2 14.33 19.94 -13.29
N LEU A 3 15.41 19.31 -13.75
CA LEU A 3 15.34 18.20 -14.73
C LEU A 3 14.75 16.92 -14.16
N ILE A 4 14.95 16.63 -12.87
CA ILE A 4 14.38 15.45 -12.20
C ILE A 4 12.88 15.67 -11.95
N ALA A 5 12.49 16.87 -11.55
CA ALA A 5 11.08 17.24 -11.44
C ALA A 5 10.36 17.16 -12.81
N ALA A 6 11.04 17.55 -13.89
CA ALA A 6 10.52 17.44 -15.26
C ALA A 6 10.42 15.96 -15.70
N ALA A 7 11.39 15.10 -15.34
CA ALA A 7 11.37 13.68 -15.65
C ALA A 7 10.23 12.95 -14.86
N LEU A 8 10.00 13.32 -13.61
CA LEU A 8 8.88 12.85 -12.81
C LEU A 8 7.53 13.26 -13.42
N LEU A 9 7.45 14.50 -13.94
CA LEU A 9 6.28 15.02 -14.64
C LEU A 9 5.98 14.24 -15.92
N THR A 10 6.99 14.01 -16.76
CA THR A 10 6.82 13.31 -18.03
C THR A 10 6.50 11.82 -17.83
N ALA A 11 7.13 11.15 -16.86
CA ALA A 11 6.86 9.76 -16.53
C ALA A 11 5.42 9.54 -16.03
N SER A 12 4.87 10.50 -15.26
CA SER A 12 3.50 10.44 -14.73
C SER A 12 2.43 10.85 -15.74
N MET A 13 2.72 11.80 -16.64
CA MET A 13 1.74 12.29 -17.63
C MET A 13 1.43 11.29 -18.75
N HIS A 14 2.30 10.31 -19.00
CA HIS A 14 2.02 9.28 -20.02
C HIS A 14 1.03 8.20 -19.54
N SER A 15 0.73 8.14 -18.26
CA SER A 15 -0.27 7.21 -17.70
C SER A 15 -1.65 7.84 -17.49
N LEU A 16 -1.75 9.16 -17.56
CA LEU A 16 -3.00 9.90 -17.37
C LEU A 16 -3.48 10.37 -18.74
N GLY A 17 -4.54 9.73 -19.28
CA GLY A 17 -5.32 10.34 -20.34
C GLY A 17 -5.71 11.76 -19.88
N VAL A 18 -5.44 12.74 -20.74
CA VAL A 18 -5.55 14.18 -20.49
C VAL A 18 -6.86 14.54 -19.76
N ILE A 19 -6.74 14.90 -18.47
CA ILE A 19 -7.80 15.59 -17.74
C ILE A 19 -7.16 16.86 -17.16
N GLU A 20 -7.66 18.01 -17.55
CA GLU A 20 -7.25 19.32 -17.01
C GLU A 20 -7.49 19.36 -15.50
N ALA A 21 -6.45 19.65 -14.73
CA ALA A 21 -6.53 19.79 -13.28
C ALA A 21 -7.06 21.18 -12.90
N PRO A 22 -8.04 21.30 -11.98
CA PRO A 22 -8.43 22.59 -11.43
C PRO A 22 -7.34 23.14 -10.51
N VAL A 23 -6.97 24.40 -10.71
CA VAL A 23 -6.02 25.17 -9.89
C VAL A 23 -6.68 25.50 -8.55
N ALA A 24 -6.11 25.05 -7.45
CA ALA A 24 -6.53 25.44 -6.11
C ALA A 24 -5.86 26.75 -5.65
N PRO A 25 -6.57 27.62 -4.90
CA PRO A 25 -6.02 28.88 -4.40
C PRO A 25 -5.05 28.66 -3.21
N PRO A 26 -4.13 29.59 -2.97
CA PRO A 26 -3.13 29.46 -1.91
C PRO A 26 -3.76 29.59 -0.51
N SER A 27 -3.33 28.73 0.40
CA SER A 27 -3.75 28.74 1.81
C SER A 27 -2.65 29.37 2.66
N ASP A 28 -3.02 30.35 3.46
CA ASP A 28 -2.13 31.10 4.36
C ASP A 28 -1.60 30.18 5.50
N ALA A 29 -0.28 30.18 5.66
CA ALA A 29 0.40 29.43 6.72
C ALA A 29 0.42 30.23 8.01
N THR A 30 -0.28 29.75 9.04
CA THR A 30 -0.15 30.26 10.41
C THR A 30 0.79 29.35 11.20
N THR A 31 1.89 29.91 11.67
CA THR A 31 2.92 29.22 12.47
C THR A 31 2.41 29.02 13.90
N ALA A 32 2.19 27.78 14.32
CA ALA A 32 1.87 27.46 15.70
C ALA A 32 3.13 26.96 16.44
N THR A 33 3.48 27.63 17.52
CA THR A 33 4.58 27.27 18.43
C THR A 33 4.09 26.17 19.37
N VAL A 34 4.75 25.01 19.36
CA VAL A 34 4.43 23.89 20.26
C VAL A 34 5.27 24.03 21.54
N THR A 35 4.60 24.20 22.67
CA THR A 35 5.20 24.11 24.02
C THR A 35 4.96 22.69 24.54
N VAL A 36 6.04 21.94 24.75
CA VAL A 36 5.99 20.60 25.35
C VAL A 36 5.94 20.76 26.88
N ALA A 37 4.82 20.33 27.48
CA ALA A 37 4.70 20.16 28.91
C ALA A 37 4.78 18.66 29.27
N LEU A 38 5.78 18.31 30.09
CA LEU A 38 5.92 16.99 30.70
C LEU A 38 4.86 16.84 31.80
N VAL A 39 3.94 15.90 31.63
CA VAL A 39 2.97 15.52 32.67
C VAL A 39 3.29 14.12 33.17
N SER A 40 3.49 14.05 34.46
CA SER A 40 3.82 12.86 35.24
C SER A 40 2.62 11.93 35.36
N GLU A 41 2.84 10.63 35.15
CA GLU A 41 1.87 9.56 35.31
C GLU A 41 1.29 9.52 36.74
N ARG A 42 -0.02 9.44 36.80
CA ARG A 42 -0.75 8.82 37.91
C ARG A 42 -1.88 7.99 37.36
N ASP A 43 -1.80 6.67 37.58
CA ASP A 43 -2.84 5.71 37.35
C ASP A 43 -4.17 6.11 38.00
N SER A 44 -5.15 6.43 37.16
CA SER A 44 -6.56 6.30 37.50
C SER A 44 -7.32 6.15 36.18
N VAL A 45 -7.84 4.96 35.94
CA VAL A 45 -8.75 4.67 34.82
C VAL A 45 -10.00 5.54 35.00
N PRO A 46 -10.25 6.52 34.11
CA PRO A 46 -11.50 7.27 34.17
C PRO A 46 -12.63 6.38 33.64
N GLN A 47 -13.61 6.08 34.48
CA GLN A 47 -14.87 5.54 33.99
C GLN A 47 -15.63 6.66 33.25
N PRO A 48 -16.34 6.34 32.13
CA PRO A 48 -17.10 7.35 31.40
C PRO A 48 -18.16 7.98 32.28
N VAL A 49 -18.08 9.29 32.45
CA VAL A 49 -19.06 10.03 33.25
C VAL A 49 -20.31 10.22 32.41
N MET A 50 -21.35 9.47 32.75
CA MET A 50 -22.69 9.62 32.17
C MET A 50 -23.32 10.92 32.70
N THR A 51 -23.30 11.98 31.89
CA THR A 51 -24.00 13.24 32.22
C THR A 51 -25.31 13.28 31.45
N GLY A 52 -26.42 13.05 32.14
CA GLY A 52 -27.77 13.24 31.58
C GLY A 52 -28.22 12.25 30.49
N GLY A 53 -27.72 11.01 30.48
CA GLY A 53 -28.15 9.96 29.53
C GLY A 53 -27.59 10.10 28.11
N GLN A 54 -26.64 11.00 27.90
CA GLN A 54 -25.92 11.18 26.66
C GLN A 54 -24.43 10.86 26.85
N ILE A 55 -23.83 10.18 25.86
CA ILE A 55 -22.40 9.88 25.86
C ILE A 55 -21.56 11.17 25.87
N ASP A 56 -20.46 11.15 26.57
CA ASP A 56 -19.39 12.10 26.39
C ASP A 56 -18.48 11.68 25.22
N VAL A 57 -18.77 12.21 24.03
CA VAL A 57 -18.00 11.93 22.80
C VAL A 57 -16.56 12.43 22.95
N ASP A 58 -16.30 13.47 23.75
CA ASP A 58 -14.96 13.98 24.00
C ASP A 58 -14.10 12.96 24.74
N ALA A 59 -14.71 12.26 25.72
CA ALA A 59 -14.04 11.18 26.43
C ALA A 59 -13.64 10.04 25.48
N VAL A 60 -14.56 9.57 24.62
CA VAL A 60 -14.26 8.52 23.63
C VAL A 60 -13.19 8.98 22.62
N ALA A 61 -13.26 10.24 22.16
CA ALA A 61 -12.30 10.77 21.18
C ALA A 61 -10.88 10.91 21.75
N THR A 62 -10.75 11.03 23.06
CA THR A 62 -9.44 11.16 23.75
C THR A 62 -8.95 9.85 24.38
N ALA A 63 -9.77 8.82 24.37
CA ALA A 63 -9.37 7.49 24.83
C ALA A 63 -8.41 6.83 23.82
N HIS A 64 -7.43 6.07 24.32
CA HIS A 64 -6.42 5.40 23.52
C HIS A 64 -6.32 3.92 23.87
N GLY A 65 -5.80 3.14 22.93
CA GLY A 65 -5.51 1.72 23.12
C GLY A 65 -6.74 0.93 23.60
N ARG A 66 -6.58 0.12 24.65
CA ARG A 66 -7.65 -0.72 25.18
C ARG A 66 -8.84 0.08 25.71
N ALA A 67 -8.61 1.24 26.33
CA ALA A 67 -9.68 2.09 26.87
C ALA A 67 -10.63 2.55 25.76
N PHE A 68 -10.13 2.95 24.60
CA PHE A 68 -10.95 3.30 23.43
C PHE A 68 -11.89 2.16 23.01
N LEU A 69 -11.38 0.92 22.98
CA LEU A 69 -12.17 -0.26 22.60
C LEU A 69 -13.23 -0.60 23.66
N ASP A 70 -12.87 -0.51 24.93
CA ASP A 70 -13.79 -0.79 26.04
C ASP A 70 -14.90 0.27 26.10
N ASP A 71 -14.59 1.55 25.84
CA ASP A 71 -15.58 2.62 25.72
C ASP A 71 -16.56 2.30 24.60
N LEU A 72 -16.08 1.94 23.38
CA LEU A 72 -16.96 1.57 22.26
C LEU A 72 -17.88 0.42 22.61
N ARG A 73 -17.41 -0.59 23.36
CA ARG A 73 -18.20 -1.76 23.78
C ARG A 73 -19.36 -1.38 24.70
N THR A 74 -19.18 -0.36 25.55
CA THR A 74 -20.18 0.04 26.53
C THR A 74 -21.30 0.92 25.95
N LEU A 75 -21.12 1.43 24.70
CA LEU A 75 -22.07 2.33 24.08
C LEU A 75 -23.31 1.62 23.55
N GLY A 76 -24.48 2.24 23.77
CA GLY A 76 -25.71 1.83 23.10
C GLY A 76 -25.71 2.23 21.61
N ALA A 77 -26.59 1.62 20.83
CA ALA A 77 -26.70 1.80 19.37
C ALA A 77 -26.74 3.26 18.91
N GLY A 78 -27.44 4.14 19.63
CA GLY A 78 -27.54 5.57 19.32
C GLY A 78 -26.23 6.32 19.55
N ASP A 79 -25.52 5.95 20.62
CA ASP A 79 -24.25 6.55 21.02
C ASP A 79 -23.11 6.08 20.10
N LEU A 80 -23.10 4.80 19.71
CA LEU A 80 -22.17 4.25 18.73
C LEU A 80 -22.27 5.00 17.40
N ARG A 81 -23.48 5.28 16.90
CA ARG A 81 -23.64 6.07 15.68
C ARG A 81 -23.04 7.48 15.83
N ARG A 82 -23.36 8.17 16.95
CA ARG A 82 -22.78 9.50 17.19
C ARG A 82 -21.27 9.48 17.29
N ALA A 83 -20.70 8.46 17.93
CA ALA A 83 -19.25 8.26 17.98
C ALA A 83 -18.65 7.99 16.58
N ALA A 84 -19.29 7.16 15.77
CA ALA A 84 -18.85 6.83 14.41
C ALA A 84 -18.98 8.01 13.42
N ASP A 85 -19.87 8.97 13.69
CA ASP A 85 -20.03 10.20 12.92
C ASP A 85 -19.07 11.32 13.40
N ASP A 86 -18.50 11.21 14.61
CA ASP A 86 -17.56 12.21 15.13
C ASP A 86 -16.16 12.03 14.50
N ARG A 87 -15.70 13.07 13.81
CA ARG A 87 -14.41 13.06 13.09
C ARG A 87 -13.21 12.78 14.01
N ARG A 88 -13.28 13.13 15.28
CA ARG A 88 -12.18 12.94 16.25
C ARG A 88 -12.11 11.47 16.67
N VAL A 89 -13.25 10.84 16.93
CA VAL A 89 -13.33 9.39 17.24
C VAL A 89 -12.83 8.57 16.05
N VAL A 90 -13.28 8.92 14.84
CA VAL A 90 -12.77 8.27 13.61
C VAL A 90 -11.27 8.52 13.43
N ALA A 91 -10.77 9.72 13.76
CA ALA A 91 -9.35 10.01 13.70
C ALA A 91 -8.55 9.15 14.68
N THR A 92 -9.02 8.96 15.93
CA THR A 92 -8.40 8.05 16.89
C THR A 92 -8.32 6.63 16.32
N ALA A 93 -9.42 6.10 15.76
CA ALA A 93 -9.45 4.76 15.17
C ALA A 93 -8.51 4.56 13.96
N GLN A 94 -8.16 5.62 13.24
CA GLN A 94 -7.44 5.51 11.97
C GLN A 94 -6.03 6.11 11.98
N ASP A 95 -5.77 7.12 12.80
CA ASP A 95 -4.47 7.80 12.85
C ASP A 95 -3.63 7.34 14.05
N ASP A 96 -4.30 7.03 15.18
CA ASP A 96 -3.68 6.47 16.38
C ASP A 96 -4.44 5.23 16.90
N PRO A 97 -4.60 4.18 16.07
CA PRO A 97 -5.39 3.01 16.43
C PRO A 97 -4.76 2.21 17.55
N PRO A 98 -5.57 1.47 18.33
CA PRO A 98 -5.06 0.46 19.24
C PRO A 98 -4.18 -0.57 18.50
N ALA A 99 -3.18 -1.13 19.18
CA ALA A 99 -2.33 -2.19 18.60
C ALA A 99 -3.17 -3.38 18.14
N ALA A 100 -2.83 -3.97 17.00
CA ALA A 100 -3.61 -5.04 16.38
C ALA A 100 -3.85 -6.24 17.31
N ALA A 101 -2.85 -6.61 18.12
CA ALA A 101 -3.01 -7.69 19.11
C ALA A 101 -4.09 -7.36 20.16
N VAL A 102 -4.18 -6.10 20.59
CA VAL A 102 -5.20 -5.65 21.55
C VAL A 102 -6.59 -5.68 20.90
N VAL A 103 -6.68 -5.25 19.64
CA VAL A 103 -7.92 -5.29 18.86
C VAL A 103 -8.38 -6.74 18.64
N ALA A 104 -7.48 -7.63 18.23
CA ALA A 104 -7.79 -9.04 17.97
C ALA A 104 -8.34 -9.74 19.23
N GLN A 105 -7.67 -9.55 20.39
CA GLN A 105 -8.16 -10.07 21.66
C GLN A 105 -9.50 -9.49 22.08
N TRP A 106 -9.68 -8.17 21.91
CA TRP A 106 -10.94 -7.50 22.22
C TRP A 106 -12.06 -8.03 21.34
N TRP A 107 -11.86 -8.11 20.03
CA TRP A 107 -12.86 -8.59 19.07
C TRP A 107 -13.25 -10.04 19.33
N ALA A 108 -12.28 -10.91 19.63
CA ALA A 108 -12.54 -12.31 20.00
C ALA A 108 -13.28 -12.47 21.34
N GLY A 109 -13.18 -11.47 22.23
CA GLY A 109 -13.88 -11.44 23.52
C GLY A 109 -15.29 -10.86 23.47
N LEU A 110 -15.75 -10.37 22.31
CA LEU A 110 -17.12 -9.90 22.09
C LEU A 110 -18.04 -11.07 21.76
N ASP A 111 -19.29 -11.00 22.28
CA ASP A 111 -20.31 -11.94 21.81
C ASP A 111 -20.86 -11.52 20.43
N ALA A 112 -21.63 -12.41 19.78
CA ALA A 112 -22.17 -12.16 18.44
C ALA A 112 -23.09 -10.92 18.39
N GLY A 113 -23.86 -10.65 19.45
CA GLY A 113 -24.74 -9.48 19.53
C GLY A 113 -23.96 -8.18 19.66
N GLU A 114 -22.86 -8.17 20.42
CA GLU A 114 -21.94 -7.05 20.54
C GLU A 114 -21.24 -6.76 19.20
N GLN A 115 -20.75 -7.81 18.52
CA GLN A 115 -20.14 -7.68 17.18
C GLN A 115 -21.13 -7.13 16.15
N ASP A 116 -22.36 -7.66 16.11
CA ASP A 116 -23.41 -7.19 15.20
C ASP A 116 -23.82 -5.74 15.50
N THR A 117 -23.88 -5.35 16.78
CA THR A 117 -24.17 -3.97 17.20
C THR A 117 -23.10 -3.00 16.72
N LEU A 118 -21.81 -3.33 16.90
CA LEU A 118 -20.68 -2.54 16.42
C LEU A 118 -20.69 -2.42 14.88
N LEU A 119 -20.91 -3.53 14.18
CA LEU A 119 -21.01 -3.53 12.72
C LEU A 119 -22.17 -2.70 12.18
N ALA A 120 -23.31 -2.73 12.85
CA ALA A 120 -24.50 -2.00 12.42
C ALA A 120 -24.40 -0.50 12.70
N HIS A 121 -23.68 -0.10 13.75
CA HIS A 121 -23.74 1.28 14.25
C HIS A 121 -22.40 2.03 14.25
N ALA A 122 -21.27 1.33 14.09
CA ALA A 122 -19.93 1.94 13.96
C ALA A 122 -19.08 1.30 12.86
N PRO A 123 -19.64 1.07 11.64
CA PRO A 123 -18.90 0.37 10.57
C PRO A 123 -17.65 1.13 10.13
N SER A 124 -17.64 2.47 10.13
CA SER A 124 -16.48 3.30 9.78
C SER A 124 -15.30 3.13 10.75
N ILE A 125 -15.55 2.71 11.98
CA ILE A 125 -14.54 2.38 12.98
C ILE A 125 -14.10 0.92 12.79
N VAL A 126 -15.03 -0.04 12.88
CA VAL A 126 -14.73 -1.48 12.84
C VAL A 126 -14.00 -1.88 11.56
N GLY A 127 -14.40 -1.33 10.40
CA GLY A 127 -13.80 -1.62 9.11
C GLY A 127 -12.34 -1.21 8.96
N ASN A 128 -11.81 -0.40 9.89
CA ASN A 128 -10.46 0.13 9.82
C ASN A 128 -9.57 -0.25 11.02
N LEU A 129 -10.08 -1.03 11.97
CA LEU A 129 -9.29 -1.55 13.08
C LEU A 129 -8.47 -2.76 12.63
N GLU A 130 -7.15 -2.64 12.63
CA GLU A 130 -6.24 -3.75 12.41
C GLU A 130 -6.40 -4.77 13.56
N GLY A 131 -6.51 -6.07 13.21
CA GLY A 131 -6.83 -7.14 14.18
C GLY A 131 -8.29 -7.60 14.14
N VAL A 132 -9.20 -6.89 13.46
CA VAL A 132 -10.53 -7.39 13.09
C VAL A 132 -10.41 -8.24 11.83
N PRO A 133 -11.03 -9.45 11.74
CA PRO A 133 -10.97 -10.31 10.55
C PRO A 133 -11.35 -9.58 9.26
N TYR A 134 -10.68 -9.88 8.16
CA TYR A 134 -10.83 -9.13 6.90
C TYR A 134 -12.23 -9.26 6.29
N ALA A 135 -12.87 -10.43 6.40
CA ALA A 135 -14.25 -10.59 5.97
C ALA A 135 -15.22 -9.69 6.75
N VAL A 136 -14.94 -9.42 8.03
CA VAL A 136 -15.72 -8.50 8.86
C VAL A 136 -15.44 -7.06 8.46
N ARG A 137 -14.17 -6.70 8.24
CA ARG A 137 -13.77 -5.36 7.76
C ARG A 137 -14.40 -5.05 6.40
N ASP A 138 -14.42 -5.99 5.45
CA ASP A 138 -15.08 -5.83 4.15
C ASP A 138 -16.58 -5.49 4.34
N ARG A 139 -17.28 -6.26 5.18
CA ARG A 139 -18.70 -6.04 5.45
C ARG A 139 -18.94 -4.65 6.03
N ALA A 140 -18.13 -4.22 7.00
CA ALA A 140 -18.21 -2.91 7.63
C ALA A 140 -17.91 -1.77 6.64
N ASN A 141 -16.82 -1.89 5.87
CA ASN A 141 -16.42 -0.88 4.90
C ASN A 141 -17.40 -0.76 3.73
N ARG A 142 -18.00 -1.86 3.27
CA ARG A 142 -19.10 -1.83 2.28
C ARG A 142 -20.34 -1.13 2.83
N SER A 143 -20.66 -1.29 4.12
CA SER A 143 -21.75 -0.55 4.77
C SER A 143 -21.44 0.95 4.79
N THR A 144 -20.23 1.33 5.19
CA THR A 144 -19.76 2.73 5.16
C THR A 144 -19.82 3.32 3.73
N LEU A 145 -19.36 2.56 2.73
CA LEU A 145 -19.40 2.95 1.32
C LEU A 145 -20.84 3.17 0.84
N ALA A 146 -21.73 2.24 1.13
CA ALA A 146 -23.13 2.32 0.74
C ALA A 146 -23.85 3.52 1.37
N SER A 147 -23.61 3.77 2.67
CA SER A 147 -24.15 4.92 3.38
C SER A 147 -23.67 6.23 2.80
N GLY A 148 -22.35 6.35 2.52
CA GLY A 148 -21.78 7.56 1.94
C GLY A 148 -22.26 7.82 0.50
N LEU A 149 -22.51 6.78 -0.30
CA LEU A 149 -23.10 6.91 -1.65
C LEU A 149 -24.59 7.29 -1.63
N ALA A 150 -25.31 6.94 -0.58
CA ALA A 150 -26.72 7.29 -0.39
C ALA A 150 -26.94 8.68 0.24
N ASP A 151 -25.88 9.27 0.79
CA ASP A 151 -25.95 10.59 1.42
C ASP A 151 -26.02 11.69 0.36
N HIS A 152 -27.16 12.39 0.31
CA HIS A 152 -27.41 13.48 -0.66
C HIS A 152 -26.65 14.78 -0.33
N ASP A 153 -26.13 14.91 0.89
CA ASP A 153 -25.34 16.07 1.33
C ASP A 153 -23.83 15.88 1.04
N THR A 154 -23.45 14.71 0.51
CA THR A 154 -22.08 14.39 0.14
C THR A 154 -21.57 15.32 -0.96
N SER A 155 -20.39 15.92 -0.77
CA SER A 155 -19.75 16.77 -1.79
C SER A 155 -19.45 15.98 -3.07
N ALA A 156 -19.44 16.66 -4.24
CA ALA A 156 -19.13 16.02 -5.51
C ALA A 156 -17.76 15.29 -5.51
N ALA A 157 -16.76 15.89 -4.85
CA ALA A 157 -15.43 15.26 -4.72
C ALA A 157 -15.48 13.98 -3.88
N HIS A 158 -16.22 13.98 -2.78
CA HIS A 158 -16.40 12.80 -1.93
C HIS A 158 -17.21 11.72 -2.66
N ALA A 159 -18.29 12.09 -3.34
CA ALA A 159 -19.09 11.18 -4.16
C ALA A 159 -18.24 10.54 -5.28
N ALA A 160 -17.35 11.31 -5.93
CA ALA A 160 -16.44 10.79 -6.95
C ALA A 160 -15.46 9.77 -6.36
N MET A 161 -14.89 10.04 -5.17
CA MET A 161 -14.00 9.10 -4.47
C MET A 161 -14.73 7.79 -4.11
N LEU A 162 -15.92 7.87 -3.52
CA LEU A 162 -16.73 6.68 -3.19
C LEU A 162 -17.15 5.93 -4.46
N GLY A 163 -17.44 6.65 -5.55
CA GLY A 163 -17.72 6.08 -6.86
C GLY A 163 -16.56 5.24 -7.39
N GLN A 164 -15.33 5.73 -7.28
CA GLN A 164 -14.12 4.99 -7.65
C GLN A 164 -13.95 3.70 -6.81
N VAL A 165 -14.15 3.79 -5.49
CA VAL A 165 -14.08 2.61 -4.62
C VAL A 165 -15.15 1.58 -4.99
N ARG A 166 -16.41 2.03 -5.23
CA ARG A 166 -17.48 1.15 -5.68
C ARG A 166 -17.12 0.47 -7.00
N ASP A 167 -16.60 1.21 -7.96
CA ASP A 167 -16.26 0.69 -9.29
C ASP A 167 -15.07 -0.28 -9.22
N SER A 168 -14.11 -0.03 -8.32
CA SER A 168 -13.01 -0.94 -8.00
C SER A 168 -13.46 -2.29 -7.42
N LEU A 169 -14.64 -2.34 -6.79
CA LEU A 169 -15.19 -3.58 -6.22
C LEU A 169 -15.99 -4.40 -7.23
N ARG A 170 -16.21 -3.90 -8.45
CA ARG A 170 -16.86 -4.67 -9.52
C ARG A 170 -15.92 -5.76 -10.00
N ARG A 171 -16.49 -6.92 -10.31
CA ARG A 171 -15.79 -8.07 -10.87
C ARG A 171 -16.63 -8.74 -11.94
N GLU A 172 -15.96 -9.36 -12.90
CA GLU A 172 -16.62 -10.20 -13.88
C GLU A 172 -16.93 -11.60 -13.31
N PRO A 173 -17.88 -12.33 -13.90
CA PRO A 173 -18.13 -13.71 -13.52
C PRO A 173 -16.86 -14.57 -13.71
N GLY A 174 -16.42 -15.21 -12.62
CA GLY A 174 -15.20 -16.02 -12.62
C GLY A 174 -13.98 -15.33 -12.00
N ASP A 175 -14.00 -13.99 -11.87
CA ASP A 175 -12.93 -13.29 -11.18
C ASP A 175 -12.88 -13.64 -9.69
N PRO A 176 -11.69 -13.57 -9.07
CA PRO A 176 -11.53 -13.69 -7.62
C PRO A 176 -12.41 -12.68 -6.87
N GLN A 177 -12.80 -13.03 -5.65
CA GLN A 177 -13.55 -12.13 -4.79
C GLN A 177 -12.69 -10.93 -4.42
N ARG A 178 -13.33 -9.72 -4.36
CA ARG A 178 -12.71 -8.46 -3.95
C ARG A 178 -13.21 -8.05 -2.58
N PHE A 179 -12.29 -7.75 -1.66
CA PHE A 179 -12.59 -7.36 -0.28
C PHE A 179 -12.11 -5.93 -0.03
N LEU A 180 -12.99 -5.07 0.47
CA LEU A 180 -12.66 -3.70 0.87
C LEU A 180 -12.13 -3.71 2.31
N VAL A 181 -10.83 -3.90 2.47
CA VAL A 181 -10.19 -4.13 3.77
C VAL A 181 -9.79 -2.84 4.50
N THR A 182 -9.79 -1.70 3.82
CA THR A 182 -9.62 -0.37 4.42
C THR A 182 -10.43 0.64 3.64
N LEU A 183 -11.13 1.54 4.35
CA LEU A 183 -11.82 2.69 3.78
C LEU A 183 -11.80 3.86 4.76
N ASP A 184 -10.93 4.83 4.51
CA ASP A 184 -10.94 6.14 5.16
C ASP A 184 -11.41 7.19 4.18
N THR A 185 -12.55 7.77 4.43
CA THR A 185 -13.18 8.75 3.54
C THR A 185 -12.78 10.19 3.84
N ARG A 186 -11.88 10.42 4.80
CA ARG A 186 -11.40 11.75 5.20
C ARG A 186 -10.34 12.29 4.21
N ALA A 187 -10.30 13.58 4.03
CA ALA A 187 -9.33 14.29 3.18
C ALA A 187 -9.23 13.68 1.76
N ALA A 188 -8.04 13.28 1.32
CA ALA A 188 -7.81 12.65 0.00
C ALA A 188 -8.27 11.18 -0.07
N GLY A 189 -8.72 10.63 1.05
CA GLY A 189 -9.11 9.23 1.15
C GLY A 189 -7.93 8.26 1.24
N ARG A 190 -8.20 7.09 1.82
CA ARG A 190 -7.34 5.90 1.79
C ARG A 190 -8.20 4.68 1.58
N ALA A 191 -7.75 3.76 0.78
CA ALA A 191 -8.47 2.50 0.57
C ALA A 191 -7.48 1.38 0.31
N ALA A 192 -7.85 0.17 0.73
CA ALA A 192 -7.15 -1.04 0.34
C ALA A 192 -8.17 -2.09 -0.08
N ILE A 193 -7.95 -2.68 -1.26
CA ILE A 193 -8.81 -3.71 -1.83
C ILE A 193 -7.95 -4.95 -2.06
N SER A 194 -8.36 -6.07 -1.45
CA SER A 194 -7.77 -7.38 -1.68
C SER A 194 -8.50 -8.09 -2.82
N ILE A 195 -7.72 -8.68 -3.71
CA ILE A 195 -8.14 -9.67 -4.71
C ILE A 195 -7.77 -11.03 -4.11
N GLY A 196 -8.75 -11.80 -3.67
CA GLY A 196 -8.55 -12.99 -2.85
C GLY A 196 -8.71 -12.73 -1.36
N ASP A 197 -8.89 -13.80 -0.60
CA ASP A 197 -9.23 -13.78 0.81
C ASP A 197 -7.98 -13.76 1.71
N LEU A 198 -7.74 -12.64 2.39
CA LEU A 198 -6.61 -12.48 3.32
C LEU A 198 -6.75 -13.33 4.59
N ASP A 199 -7.98 -13.73 4.95
CA ASP A 199 -8.19 -14.57 6.13
C ASP A 199 -7.70 -16.01 5.91
N THR A 200 -7.49 -16.43 4.63
CA THR A 200 -7.14 -17.83 4.29
C THR A 200 -5.98 -18.00 3.30
N ALA A 201 -5.59 -16.93 2.58
CA ALA A 201 -4.54 -17.02 1.56
C ALA A 201 -3.20 -17.50 2.15
N ALA A 202 -2.51 -18.41 1.43
CA ALA A 202 -1.17 -18.87 1.76
C ALA A 202 -0.08 -17.88 1.31
N ASP A 203 -0.32 -17.21 0.17
CA ASP A 203 0.55 -16.18 -0.40
C ASP A 203 -0.19 -14.83 -0.42
N VAL A 204 0.35 -13.84 0.27
CA VAL A 204 -0.21 -12.48 0.33
C VAL A 204 0.79 -11.50 -0.27
N THR A 205 0.35 -10.73 -1.27
CA THR A 205 1.16 -9.67 -1.88
C THR A 205 0.52 -8.31 -1.63
N LEU A 206 1.27 -7.37 -1.03
CA LEU A 206 0.87 -5.97 -0.89
C LEU A 206 1.54 -5.12 -1.97
N ILE A 207 0.76 -4.52 -2.87
CA ILE A 207 1.30 -3.57 -3.86
C ILE A 207 1.20 -2.15 -3.30
N VAL A 208 2.35 -1.48 -3.23
CA VAL A 208 2.51 -0.12 -2.70
C VAL A 208 2.74 0.86 -3.86
N PRO A 209 1.86 1.84 -4.07
CA PRO A 209 1.96 2.76 -5.19
C PRO A 209 2.99 3.87 -4.95
N GLY A 210 3.45 4.49 -6.04
CA GLY A 210 4.29 5.69 -6.03
C GLY A 210 3.51 6.99 -5.88
N MET A 211 4.12 8.10 -6.37
CA MET A 211 3.53 9.43 -6.34
C MET A 211 2.29 9.55 -7.24
N PHE A 212 1.44 10.57 -6.97
CA PHE A 212 0.22 10.91 -7.70
C PHE A 212 -0.91 9.88 -7.65
N PHE A 213 -0.76 8.80 -6.92
CA PHE A 213 -1.86 7.87 -6.73
C PHE A 213 -2.85 8.41 -5.69
N THR A 214 -4.10 8.55 -6.11
CA THR A 214 -5.20 8.97 -5.23
C THR A 214 -6.36 7.99 -5.35
N VAL A 215 -7.13 7.85 -4.28
CA VAL A 215 -8.34 6.99 -4.33
C VAL A 215 -9.30 7.46 -5.40
N THR A 216 -9.49 8.79 -5.53
CA THR A 216 -10.39 9.38 -6.55
C THR A 216 -9.90 9.17 -7.98
N GLY A 217 -8.59 9.20 -8.22
CA GLY A 217 -8.03 9.18 -9.57
C GLY A 217 -7.70 7.78 -10.09
N GLN A 218 -7.12 6.93 -9.26
CA GLN A 218 -6.45 5.72 -9.74
C GLN A 218 -6.88 4.42 -9.04
N MET A 219 -7.83 4.44 -8.06
CA MET A 219 -8.16 3.24 -7.30
C MET A 219 -8.64 2.08 -8.20
N ALA A 220 -9.46 2.37 -9.22
CA ALA A 220 -9.96 1.34 -10.11
C ALA A 220 -8.84 0.70 -10.94
N ASP A 221 -7.98 1.51 -11.55
CA ASP A 221 -6.86 1.02 -12.36
C ASP A 221 -5.84 0.27 -11.50
N PHE A 222 -5.60 0.75 -10.29
CA PHE A 222 -4.68 0.11 -9.35
C PHE A 222 -5.23 -1.23 -8.83
N THR A 223 -6.55 -1.32 -8.63
CA THR A 223 -7.21 -2.59 -8.31
C THR A 223 -7.14 -3.57 -9.47
N ASN A 224 -7.25 -3.09 -10.72
CA ASN A 224 -7.08 -3.94 -11.89
C ASN A 224 -5.62 -4.43 -12.00
N THR A 225 -4.62 -3.60 -11.71
CA THR A 225 -3.22 -4.04 -11.62
C THR A 225 -3.03 -5.16 -10.59
N ALA A 226 -3.67 -5.04 -9.42
CA ALA A 226 -3.65 -6.10 -8.42
C ALA A 226 -4.36 -7.39 -8.91
N ASN A 227 -5.44 -7.24 -9.66
CA ASN A 227 -6.14 -8.36 -10.28
C ASN A 227 -5.30 -9.08 -11.34
N ASP A 228 -4.56 -8.33 -12.17
CA ASP A 228 -3.66 -8.89 -13.17
C ASP A 228 -2.54 -9.71 -12.49
N LEU A 229 -1.94 -9.15 -11.43
CA LEU A 229 -0.92 -9.86 -10.65
C LEU A 229 -1.50 -11.09 -9.94
N ALA A 230 -2.68 -10.99 -9.33
CA ALA A 230 -3.35 -12.13 -8.67
C ALA A 230 -3.64 -13.26 -9.67
N SER A 231 -4.07 -12.91 -10.89
CA SER A 231 -4.33 -13.88 -11.95
C SER A 231 -3.07 -14.59 -12.40
N GLU A 232 -1.96 -13.86 -12.56
CA GLU A 232 -0.67 -14.42 -12.92
C GLU A 232 -0.13 -15.31 -11.78
N GLN A 233 -0.18 -14.86 -10.52
CA GLN A 233 0.20 -15.67 -9.36
C GLN A 233 -0.65 -16.95 -9.23
N ALA A 234 -1.96 -16.88 -9.45
CA ALA A 234 -2.84 -18.04 -9.41
C ALA A 234 -2.46 -19.08 -10.48
N THR A 235 -2.04 -18.62 -11.67
CA THR A 235 -1.55 -19.51 -12.75
C THR A 235 -0.24 -20.18 -12.36
N LEU A 236 0.62 -19.50 -11.59
CA LEU A 236 1.93 -20.00 -11.14
C LEU A 236 1.88 -20.75 -9.79
N ALA A 237 0.78 -20.65 -9.04
CA ALA A 237 0.62 -21.27 -7.72
C ALA A 237 0.90 -22.80 -7.70
N PRO A 238 0.59 -23.61 -8.75
CA PRO A 238 0.98 -25.00 -8.79
C PRO A 238 2.50 -25.25 -8.73
N LEU A 239 3.32 -24.24 -9.02
CA LEU A 239 4.78 -24.31 -8.91
C LEU A 239 5.26 -24.02 -7.50
N ALA A 240 4.42 -23.46 -6.61
CA ALA A 240 4.78 -23.13 -5.25
C ALA A 240 5.10 -24.40 -4.44
N ALA A 241 6.15 -24.36 -3.64
CA ALA A 241 6.48 -25.45 -2.73
C ALA A 241 5.39 -25.57 -1.65
N GLY A 242 4.57 -26.63 -1.70
CA GLY A 242 3.45 -26.86 -0.78
C GLY A 242 2.17 -26.08 -1.10
N GLY A 243 2.09 -25.46 -2.29
CA GLY A 243 0.90 -24.73 -2.73
C GLY A 243 -0.29 -25.64 -2.99
N SER A 244 -1.51 -25.17 -2.67
CA SER A 244 -2.73 -25.76 -3.18
C SER A 244 -2.76 -25.52 -4.71
N GLY A 245 -2.81 -26.57 -5.50
CA GLY A 245 -2.70 -26.48 -6.97
C GLY A 245 -3.86 -25.80 -7.68
N ASP A 246 -4.80 -25.17 -6.96
CA ASP A 246 -6.00 -24.51 -7.50
C ASP A 246 -5.90 -22.96 -7.48
N GLY A 247 -4.79 -22.39 -7.01
CA GLY A 247 -4.60 -20.94 -6.93
C GLY A 247 -5.46 -20.20 -5.89
N SER A 248 -6.27 -20.92 -5.13
CA SER A 248 -7.14 -20.32 -4.09
C SER A 248 -6.36 -19.73 -2.91
N GLY A 249 -5.08 -20.09 -2.79
CA GLY A 249 -4.18 -19.63 -1.74
C GLY A 249 -3.52 -18.27 -2.00
N VAL A 250 -3.93 -17.51 -3.02
CA VAL A 250 -3.33 -16.23 -3.40
C VAL A 250 -4.24 -15.06 -3.04
N ALA A 251 -3.67 -14.01 -2.41
CA ALA A 251 -4.35 -12.73 -2.26
C ALA A 251 -3.39 -11.58 -2.60
N VAL A 252 -3.85 -10.63 -3.44
CA VAL A 252 -3.09 -9.45 -3.83
C VAL A 252 -3.84 -8.18 -3.43
N VAL A 253 -3.20 -7.30 -2.70
CA VAL A 253 -3.80 -6.09 -2.17
C VAL A 253 -3.34 -4.86 -2.95
N ALA A 254 -4.29 -4.16 -3.56
CA ALA A 254 -4.09 -2.78 -4.02
C ALA A 254 -4.10 -1.86 -2.80
N TRP A 255 -2.93 -1.54 -2.23
CA TRP A 255 -2.82 -0.85 -0.96
C TRP A 255 -2.56 0.66 -1.15
N MET A 256 -3.60 1.47 -1.09
CA MET A 256 -3.52 2.94 -1.01
C MET A 256 -3.71 3.42 0.44
N GLY A 257 -2.93 2.85 1.37
CA GLY A 257 -3.04 3.10 2.81
C GLY A 257 -2.36 4.40 3.28
N TYR A 258 -1.70 5.16 2.38
CA TYR A 258 -1.03 6.41 2.71
C TYR A 258 -1.34 7.51 1.68
N ARG A 259 -1.12 8.76 2.08
CA ARG A 259 -1.17 9.87 1.13
C ARG A 259 0.12 9.88 0.31
N THR A 260 0.01 9.68 -0.99
CA THR A 260 1.15 9.77 -1.89
C THR A 260 1.55 11.22 -2.14
N PRO A 261 2.83 11.51 -2.41
CA PRO A 261 3.26 12.86 -2.71
C PRO A 261 2.79 13.34 -4.09
N ASP A 262 2.69 14.64 -4.19
CA ASP A 262 2.61 15.40 -5.43
C ASP A 262 3.85 16.29 -5.61
N LEU A 263 3.92 17.10 -6.68
CA LEU A 263 5.07 17.96 -6.96
C LEU A 263 5.37 18.98 -5.87
N SER A 264 4.39 19.37 -5.07
CA SER A 264 4.57 20.38 -4.02
C SER A 264 5.30 19.86 -2.81
N ASN A 265 5.27 18.54 -2.57
CA ASN A 265 5.79 17.92 -1.35
C ASN A 265 6.71 16.71 -1.57
N ILE A 266 6.98 16.33 -2.83
CA ILE A 266 7.84 15.18 -3.18
C ILE A 266 9.25 15.30 -2.61
N MET A 267 9.72 16.52 -2.33
CA MET A 267 11.04 16.76 -1.73
C MET A 267 11.13 16.31 -0.27
N SER A 268 10.00 16.06 0.39
CA SER A 268 9.93 15.65 1.80
C SER A 268 9.68 14.16 1.92
N LEU A 269 10.38 13.51 2.83
CA LEU A 269 10.14 12.12 3.22
C LEU A 269 9.05 11.96 4.29
N SER A 270 8.42 13.04 4.76
CA SER A 270 7.41 12.97 5.82
C SER A 270 6.20 12.10 5.46
N LEU A 271 5.80 12.09 4.16
CA LEU A 271 4.74 11.21 3.69
C LEU A 271 5.19 9.75 3.61
N ALA A 272 6.47 9.51 3.29
CA ALA A 272 7.05 8.17 3.32
C ALA A 272 7.11 7.64 4.77
N ASP A 273 7.53 8.46 5.73
CA ASP A 273 7.56 8.08 7.14
C ASP A 273 6.16 7.72 7.67
N THR A 274 5.16 8.59 7.43
CA THR A 274 3.77 8.29 7.79
C THR A 274 3.25 7.04 7.07
N GLY A 275 3.59 6.85 5.81
CA GLY A 275 3.23 5.67 5.02
C GLY A 275 3.86 4.39 5.57
N ALA A 276 5.14 4.45 5.95
CA ALA A 276 5.86 3.33 6.56
C ALA A 276 5.18 2.85 7.84
N GLN A 277 4.85 3.75 8.76
CA GLN A 277 4.13 3.41 10.00
C GLN A 277 2.75 2.79 9.73
N ARG A 278 2.06 3.19 8.65
CA ARG A 278 0.77 2.60 8.27
C ARG A 278 0.94 1.21 7.65
N LEU A 279 1.96 1.02 6.83
CA LEU A 279 2.30 -0.29 6.27
C LEU A 279 2.67 -1.28 7.38
N GLU A 280 3.46 -0.84 8.35
CA GLU A 280 3.81 -1.61 9.55
C GLU A 280 2.55 -2.07 10.31
N ARG A 281 1.60 -1.17 10.54
CA ARG A 281 0.32 -1.53 11.20
C ARG A 281 -0.51 -2.50 10.38
N THR A 282 -0.56 -2.32 9.06
CA THR A 282 -1.28 -3.25 8.16
C THR A 282 -0.67 -4.66 8.23
N VAL A 283 0.66 -4.76 8.23
CA VAL A 283 1.36 -6.05 8.35
C VAL A 283 1.18 -6.65 9.74
N ASP A 284 1.26 -5.84 10.81
CA ASP A 284 0.95 -6.31 12.17
C ASP A 284 -0.47 -6.85 12.26
N GLY A 285 -1.46 -6.16 11.67
CA GLY A 285 -2.85 -6.62 11.57
C GLY A 285 -2.96 -7.99 10.91
N LEU A 286 -2.31 -8.20 9.78
CA LEU A 286 -2.27 -9.48 9.09
C LEU A 286 -1.67 -10.58 9.97
N ARG A 287 -0.52 -10.29 10.62
CA ARG A 287 0.19 -11.23 11.50
C ARG A 287 -0.69 -11.62 12.70
N GLN A 288 -1.46 -10.69 13.27
CA GLN A 288 -2.33 -10.97 14.42
C GLN A 288 -3.57 -11.77 14.03
N ILE A 289 -4.19 -11.49 12.88
CA ILE A 289 -5.36 -12.24 12.40
C ILE A 289 -4.98 -13.65 12.00
N ARG A 290 -3.79 -13.83 11.42
CA ARG A 290 -3.26 -15.11 10.95
C ARG A 290 -2.31 -15.77 11.94
N ASP A 291 -2.47 -15.49 13.26
CA ASP A 291 -1.65 -16.12 14.30
C ASP A 291 -1.80 -17.65 14.25
N GLY A 292 -0.67 -18.35 14.11
CA GLY A 292 -0.62 -19.81 13.95
C GLY A 292 -0.77 -20.33 12.51
N ASP A 293 -1.14 -19.49 11.53
CA ASP A 293 -1.22 -19.84 10.10
C ASP A 293 -0.72 -18.66 9.25
N GLN A 294 0.56 -18.30 9.39
CA GLN A 294 1.14 -17.14 8.74
C GLN A 294 1.27 -17.32 7.23
N PRO A 295 0.73 -16.40 6.41
CA PRO A 295 0.96 -16.43 4.98
C PRO A 295 2.41 -16.05 4.66
N ARG A 296 2.91 -16.46 3.50
CA ARG A 296 4.07 -15.82 2.89
C ARG A 296 3.68 -14.39 2.51
N LEU A 297 4.41 -13.42 3.03
CA LEU A 297 4.14 -12.00 2.81
C LEU A 297 5.15 -11.39 1.82
N ASN A 298 4.64 -10.89 0.72
CA ASN A 298 5.41 -10.23 -0.33
C ASN A 298 5.06 -8.74 -0.37
N ILE A 299 6.06 -7.88 -0.39
CA ILE A 299 5.89 -6.44 -0.60
C ILE A 299 6.37 -6.09 -2.01
N VAL A 300 5.50 -5.52 -2.85
CA VAL A 300 5.83 -5.00 -4.17
C VAL A 300 5.67 -3.49 -4.14
N ALA A 301 6.77 -2.76 -4.24
CA ALA A 301 6.77 -1.32 -4.04
C ALA A 301 7.31 -0.59 -5.26
N HIS A 302 6.54 0.37 -5.79
CA HIS A 302 6.86 1.11 -6.99
C HIS A 302 7.24 2.57 -6.67
N SER A 303 8.29 3.07 -7.33
CA SER A 303 8.66 4.49 -7.31
C SER A 303 8.86 5.01 -5.86
N TYR A 304 8.25 6.13 -5.49
CA TYR A 304 8.26 6.68 -4.12
C TYR A 304 7.77 5.67 -3.06
N GLY A 305 6.84 4.79 -3.44
CA GLY A 305 6.40 3.71 -2.56
C GLY A 305 7.53 2.76 -2.16
N SER A 306 8.56 2.59 -3.02
CA SER A 306 9.74 1.79 -2.68
C SER A 306 10.59 2.43 -1.59
N THR A 307 10.76 3.76 -1.63
CA THR A 307 11.44 4.51 -0.55
C THR A 307 10.72 4.28 0.78
N MET A 308 9.40 4.39 0.78
CA MET A 308 8.55 4.16 1.95
C MET A 308 8.63 2.71 2.46
N ALA A 309 8.56 1.72 1.58
CA ALA A 309 8.63 0.30 1.95
C ALA A 309 10.03 -0.09 2.51
N LEU A 310 11.10 0.45 1.92
CA LEU A 310 12.47 0.30 2.44
C LEU A 310 12.59 0.87 3.86
N MET A 311 12.04 2.06 4.12
CA MET A 311 12.00 2.66 5.47
C MET A 311 11.22 1.78 6.47
N ALA A 312 10.05 1.25 6.06
CA ALA A 312 9.24 0.38 6.91
C ALA A 312 9.99 -0.91 7.30
N LEU A 313 10.62 -1.56 6.33
CA LEU A 313 11.37 -2.81 6.57
C LEU A 313 12.68 -2.59 7.33
N ALA A 314 13.31 -1.43 7.19
CA ALA A 314 14.50 -1.07 7.95
C ALA A 314 14.20 -0.67 9.40
N SER A 315 12.94 -0.31 9.72
CA SER A 315 12.56 0.09 11.08
C SER A 315 12.62 -1.06 12.09
N GLY A 316 12.58 -2.31 11.63
CA GLY A 316 12.50 -3.51 12.45
C GLY A 316 11.14 -3.77 13.11
N ARG A 317 10.10 -2.95 12.80
CA ARG A 317 8.74 -3.11 13.34
C ARG A 317 7.86 -4.03 12.49
N MET A 318 8.24 -4.31 11.27
CA MET A 318 7.62 -5.33 10.42
C MET A 318 8.69 -6.18 9.72
N SER A 319 8.29 -7.33 9.20
CA SER A 319 9.09 -8.17 8.32
C SER A 319 8.26 -8.66 7.15
N ALA A 320 8.92 -8.99 6.05
CA ALA A 320 8.31 -9.65 4.91
C ALA A 320 9.18 -10.83 4.47
N ASP A 321 8.57 -11.80 3.79
CA ASP A 321 9.31 -12.92 3.21
C ASP A 321 10.07 -12.46 1.97
N THR A 322 9.48 -11.59 1.13
CA THR A 322 10.15 -10.99 -0.03
C THR A 322 9.86 -9.50 -0.14
N LEU A 323 10.80 -8.77 -0.76
CA LEU A 323 10.62 -7.39 -1.19
C LEU A 323 10.97 -7.27 -2.67
N THR A 324 10.04 -6.79 -3.48
CA THR A 324 10.29 -6.40 -4.87
C THR A 324 10.18 -4.88 -5.02
N VAL A 325 11.26 -4.27 -5.45
CA VAL A 325 11.41 -2.82 -5.65
C VAL A 325 11.41 -2.52 -7.15
N LEU A 326 10.46 -1.72 -7.61
CA LEU A 326 10.29 -1.39 -9.05
C LEU A 326 10.47 0.11 -9.26
N GLY A 327 11.41 0.50 -10.12
CA GLY A 327 11.60 1.89 -10.51
C GLY A 327 11.97 2.83 -9.34
N SER A 328 12.82 2.39 -8.43
CA SER A 328 13.14 3.12 -7.20
C SER A 328 13.94 4.39 -7.42
N PRO A 329 13.56 5.51 -6.79
CA PRO A 329 14.38 6.72 -6.71
C PRO A 329 15.44 6.66 -5.59
N GLY A 330 15.62 5.51 -4.91
CA GLY A 330 16.55 5.35 -3.79
C GLY A 330 15.92 5.60 -2.42
N SER A 331 16.70 5.38 -1.37
CA SER A 331 16.35 5.63 0.03
C SER A 331 17.62 5.85 0.86
N ASP A 332 17.44 6.17 2.14
CA ASP A 332 18.53 6.25 3.12
C ASP A 332 19.04 4.89 3.59
N VAL A 333 18.34 3.80 3.27
CA VAL A 333 18.78 2.42 3.50
C VAL A 333 19.96 2.11 2.58
N ARG A 334 21.06 1.61 3.14
CA ARG A 334 22.32 1.45 2.42
C ARG A 334 22.55 0.03 1.90
N SER A 335 21.88 -0.95 2.48
CA SER A 335 22.09 -2.36 2.17
C SER A 335 20.81 -3.17 2.45
N SER A 336 20.59 -4.23 1.68
CA SER A 336 19.53 -5.21 1.94
C SER A 336 19.65 -5.87 3.31
N ALA A 337 20.85 -5.93 3.88
CA ALA A 337 21.08 -6.45 5.23
C ALA A 337 20.47 -5.59 6.35
N GLU A 338 20.08 -4.35 6.08
CA GLU A 338 19.36 -3.51 7.05
C GLU A 338 17.85 -3.79 7.08
N LEU A 339 17.35 -4.56 6.09
CA LEU A 339 15.94 -4.84 5.94
C LEU A 339 15.52 -6.10 6.71
N ALA A 340 14.35 -6.09 7.30
CA ALA A 340 13.75 -7.27 7.89
C ALA A 340 13.13 -8.20 6.81
N VAL A 341 13.97 -8.61 5.86
CA VAL A 341 13.71 -9.54 4.75
C VAL A 341 14.93 -10.45 4.65
N ALA A 342 14.77 -11.71 4.25
CA ALA A 342 15.93 -12.58 3.98
C ALA A 342 16.82 -11.94 2.90
N SER A 343 18.15 -12.05 3.04
CA SER A 343 19.10 -11.25 2.25
C SER A 343 19.08 -11.55 0.74
N ASP A 344 18.67 -12.73 0.34
CA ASP A 344 18.51 -13.19 -1.03
C ASP A 344 17.09 -13.02 -1.59
N GLU A 345 16.16 -12.51 -0.77
CA GLU A 345 14.74 -12.30 -1.11
C GLU A 345 14.40 -10.82 -1.39
N VAL A 346 15.41 -10.01 -1.71
CA VAL A 346 15.23 -8.61 -2.14
C VAL A 346 15.51 -8.50 -3.63
N PHE A 347 14.48 -8.15 -4.40
CA PHE A 347 14.52 -8.08 -5.86
C PHE A 347 14.34 -6.64 -6.34
N VAL A 348 15.05 -6.25 -7.40
CA VAL A 348 15.00 -4.89 -7.97
C VAL A 348 14.76 -4.96 -9.46
N GLY A 349 13.69 -4.28 -9.91
CA GLY A 349 13.36 -4.10 -11.32
C GLY A 349 13.73 -2.71 -11.82
N VAL A 350 14.51 -2.66 -12.91
CA VAL A 350 14.88 -1.43 -13.62
C VAL A 350 14.42 -1.54 -15.07
N ALA A 351 13.32 -0.86 -15.41
CA ALA A 351 12.79 -0.89 -16.76
C ALA A 351 13.66 -0.07 -17.73
N HIS A 352 13.65 -0.48 -18.99
CA HIS A 352 14.33 0.28 -20.03
C HIS A 352 13.74 1.69 -20.15
N SER A 353 14.61 2.69 -20.23
CA SER A 353 14.23 4.11 -20.31
C SER A 353 13.41 4.63 -19.12
N ASP A 354 13.52 4.02 -17.94
CA ASP A 354 13.00 4.59 -16.71
C ASP A 354 13.96 5.65 -16.15
N PRO A 355 13.60 6.95 -16.16
CA PRO A 355 14.49 8.01 -15.71
C PRO A 355 14.58 8.14 -14.19
N ILE A 356 13.72 7.40 -13.45
CA ILE A 356 13.62 7.47 -11.99
C ILE A 356 14.46 6.36 -11.35
N ALA A 357 14.39 5.16 -11.95
CA ALA A 357 15.16 4.02 -11.47
C ALA A 357 16.65 4.32 -11.44
N GLY A 358 17.30 4.08 -10.31
CA GLY A 358 18.73 4.33 -10.13
C GLY A 358 19.12 5.81 -10.03
N SER A 359 18.15 6.76 -9.95
CA SER A 359 18.46 8.19 -9.83
C SER A 359 19.15 8.56 -8.51
N GLY A 360 18.99 7.74 -7.47
CA GLY A 360 19.52 8.01 -6.12
C GLY A 360 18.98 9.30 -5.50
N TYR A 361 17.80 9.74 -5.90
CA TYR A 361 17.23 11.02 -5.48
C TYR A 361 17.05 11.12 -3.96
N TYR A 362 16.63 10.03 -3.33
CA TYR A 362 16.47 9.94 -1.88
C TYR A 362 17.64 9.21 -1.18
N GLY A 363 18.72 8.93 -1.89
CA GLY A 363 19.91 8.29 -1.32
C GLY A 363 20.39 7.08 -2.09
N THR A 364 20.61 5.95 -1.43
CA THR A 364 21.17 4.75 -2.03
C THR A 364 20.21 4.13 -3.05
N ASP A 365 20.74 3.80 -4.23
CA ASP A 365 20.04 3.02 -5.25
C ASP A 365 20.01 1.55 -4.85
N PRO A 366 18.81 0.93 -4.64
CA PRO A 366 18.72 -0.50 -4.31
C PRO A 366 19.16 -1.42 -5.47
N GLY A 367 19.21 -0.93 -6.72
CA GLY A 367 19.80 -1.62 -7.87
C GLY A 367 21.33 -1.56 -7.92
N GLY A 368 21.95 -0.76 -7.06
CA GLY A 368 23.40 -0.64 -6.97
C GLY A 368 24.09 -1.92 -6.49
N ALA A 369 25.30 -2.20 -6.98
CA ALA A 369 26.04 -3.43 -6.67
C ALA A 369 26.29 -3.63 -5.16
N SER A 370 26.48 -2.53 -4.43
CA SER A 370 26.77 -2.54 -3.00
C SER A 370 25.53 -2.73 -2.11
N PHE A 371 24.33 -2.63 -2.68
CA PHE A 371 23.10 -2.79 -1.91
C PHE A 371 22.82 -4.24 -1.51
N GLY A 372 23.18 -5.21 -2.36
CA GLY A 372 23.03 -6.64 -2.06
C GLY A 372 21.66 -7.22 -2.43
N ALA A 373 20.94 -6.59 -3.37
CA ALA A 373 19.70 -7.12 -3.93
C ALA A 373 19.94 -7.83 -5.27
N THR A 374 19.06 -8.76 -5.61
CA THR A 374 18.99 -9.39 -6.93
C THR A 374 18.36 -8.43 -7.94
N VAL A 375 19.11 -7.99 -8.94
CA VAL A 375 18.60 -7.17 -10.04
C VAL A 375 18.01 -8.08 -11.11
N MET A 376 16.71 -7.95 -11.36
CA MET A 376 15.97 -8.78 -12.31
C MET A 376 16.37 -8.48 -13.76
N ASP A 377 16.52 -9.51 -14.59
CA ASP A 377 16.69 -9.36 -16.04
C ASP A 377 15.34 -9.18 -16.74
N LEU A 378 14.93 -7.96 -16.92
CA LEU A 378 13.67 -7.58 -17.55
C LEU A 378 13.74 -7.51 -19.09
N ALA A 379 14.72 -8.16 -19.72
CA ALA A 379 14.89 -8.06 -21.18
C ALA A 379 13.69 -8.61 -21.98
N GLY A 380 12.87 -9.44 -21.36
CA GLY A 380 11.78 -10.13 -22.01
C GLY A 380 12.26 -11.37 -22.79
N GLY A 381 11.37 -12.00 -23.51
CA GLY A 381 11.65 -13.20 -24.27
C GLY A 381 10.74 -14.37 -23.91
N ALA A 382 11.01 -15.57 -24.44
CA ALA A 382 10.28 -16.77 -24.09
C ALA A 382 10.68 -17.26 -22.70
N ASP A 383 9.69 -17.55 -21.85
CA ASP A 383 9.89 -18.28 -20.62
C ASP A 383 9.72 -19.78 -20.85
N ALA A 384 10.64 -20.58 -20.31
CA ALA A 384 10.55 -22.04 -20.40
C ALA A 384 9.36 -22.62 -19.60
N LEU A 385 8.85 -21.88 -18.61
CA LEU A 385 7.71 -22.26 -17.76
C LEU A 385 6.36 -21.90 -18.38
N ALA A 386 6.30 -20.83 -19.16
CA ALA A 386 5.08 -20.29 -19.77
C ALA A 386 4.77 -20.88 -21.15
N ALA A 387 5.05 -22.16 -21.39
CA ALA A 387 4.63 -22.93 -22.58
C ALA A 387 4.81 -22.22 -23.94
N GLY A 388 5.78 -21.32 -24.04
CA GLY A 388 6.09 -20.56 -25.27
C GLY A 388 5.54 -19.14 -25.30
N ASP A 389 4.96 -18.63 -24.22
CA ASP A 389 4.56 -17.23 -24.12
C ASP A 389 5.78 -16.31 -24.17
N LEU A 390 5.65 -15.24 -24.96
CA LEU A 390 6.67 -14.21 -25.12
C LEU A 390 6.34 -13.02 -24.23
N PHE A 391 7.12 -12.84 -23.17
CA PHE A 391 7.01 -11.63 -22.34
C PHE A 391 7.76 -10.45 -22.99
N ARG A 392 7.12 -9.30 -22.99
CA ARG A 392 7.76 -8.07 -23.46
C ARG A 392 8.56 -7.41 -22.34
N ARG A 393 9.59 -6.67 -22.72
CA ARG A 393 10.32 -5.79 -21.81
C ARG A 393 9.40 -4.67 -21.31
N PRO A 394 9.38 -4.31 -20.00
CA PRO A 394 8.76 -3.08 -19.54
C PRO A 394 9.55 -1.86 -20.05
N VAL A 395 8.83 -0.78 -20.41
CA VAL A 395 9.43 0.45 -20.95
C VAL A 395 8.92 1.67 -20.17
N GLY A 396 9.86 2.44 -19.60
CA GLY A 396 9.53 3.63 -18.82
C GLY A 396 9.01 3.31 -17.42
N HIS A 397 8.64 4.35 -16.68
CA HIS A 397 8.44 4.29 -15.23
C HIS A 397 7.17 3.56 -14.79
N ASN A 398 6.13 3.49 -15.61
CA ASN A 398 4.81 3.00 -15.20
C ASN A 398 4.41 1.66 -15.85
N ASP A 399 5.35 0.96 -16.48
CA ASP A 399 5.06 -0.23 -17.28
C ASP A 399 5.33 -1.56 -16.57
N TYR A 400 5.91 -1.52 -15.36
CA TYR A 400 6.39 -2.71 -14.65
C TYR A 400 5.32 -3.78 -14.40
N LEU A 401 4.13 -3.38 -14.03
CA LEU A 401 3.04 -4.30 -13.67
C LEU A 401 1.93 -4.36 -14.74
N LYS A 402 2.27 -4.06 -16.00
CA LYS A 402 1.32 -4.20 -17.10
C LYS A 402 1.28 -5.64 -17.61
N PRO A 403 0.10 -6.15 -18.01
CA PRO A 403 -0.04 -7.48 -18.53
C PRO A 403 0.94 -7.80 -19.68
N GLY A 404 1.49 -9.01 -19.66
CA GLY A 404 2.45 -9.51 -20.65
C GLY A 404 3.87 -8.94 -20.53
N THR A 405 4.20 -8.19 -19.47
CA THR A 405 5.59 -7.79 -19.20
C THR A 405 6.35 -8.88 -18.47
N ALA A 406 7.66 -8.99 -18.74
CA ALA A 406 8.55 -9.87 -17.99
C ALA A 406 8.57 -9.53 -16.49
N SER A 407 8.47 -8.25 -16.15
CA SER A 407 8.45 -7.81 -14.76
C SER A 407 7.17 -8.23 -14.00
N LEU A 408 5.99 -8.23 -14.63
CA LEU A 408 4.78 -8.75 -13.99
C LEU A 408 4.91 -10.25 -13.70
N HIS A 409 5.43 -11.00 -14.68
CA HIS A 409 5.67 -12.44 -14.54
C HIS A 409 6.68 -12.77 -13.44
N ASP A 410 7.84 -12.07 -13.43
CA ASP A 410 8.86 -12.23 -12.39
C ASP A 410 8.32 -11.90 -10.99
N VAL A 411 7.55 -10.80 -10.86
CA VAL A 411 6.88 -10.43 -9.60
C VAL A 411 5.88 -11.50 -9.17
N ALA A 412 5.19 -12.12 -10.12
CA ALA A 412 4.26 -13.21 -9.81
C ALA A 412 4.99 -14.48 -9.34
N LEU A 413 6.13 -14.84 -9.96
CA LEU A 413 7.00 -15.93 -9.48
C LEU A 413 7.48 -15.69 -8.05
N ILE A 414 8.00 -14.49 -7.77
CA ILE A 414 8.43 -14.09 -6.42
C ILE A 414 7.26 -14.24 -5.44
N GLY A 415 6.07 -13.76 -5.81
CA GLY A 415 4.87 -13.79 -4.99
C GLY A 415 4.41 -15.17 -4.57
N VAL A 416 4.65 -16.20 -5.38
CA VAL A 416 4.36 -17.61 -5.04
C VAL A 416 5.59 -18.38 -4.52
N GLY A 417 6.64 -17.64 -4.10
CA GLY A 417 7.86 -18.22 -3.49
C GLY A 417 8.75 -18.93 -4.48
N ARG A 418 8.75 -18.51 -5.75
CA ARG A 418 9.61 -19.03 -6.82
C ARG A 418 10.57 -17.96 -7.34
N GLY A 419 11.06 -17.10 -6.44
CA GLY A 419 12.12 -16.12 -6.74
C GLY A 419 13.40 -16.77 -7.30
N ASP A 420 13.62 -18.06 -6.99
CA ASP A 420 14.71 -18.89 -7.55
C ASP A 420 14.65 -19.04 -9.09
N LEU A 421 13.49 -18.83 -9.70
CA LEU A 421 13.28 -18.92 -11.15
C LEU A 421 13.47 -17.58 -11.86
N VAL A 422 13.52 -16.49 -11.13
CA VAL A 422 13.74 -15.14 -11.69
C VAL A 422 15.15 -15.02 -12.21
N ARG A 423 15.28 -14.57 -13.44
CA ARG A 423 16.60 -14.38 -14.06
C ARG A 423 17.27 -13.12 -13.49
N GLU A 424 18.51 -13.30 -13.03
CA GLU A 424 19.33 -12.19 -12.60
C GLU A 424 20.01 -11.51 -13.80
N GLN A 425 20.04 -10.19 -13.80
CA GLN A 425 20.78 -9.42 -14.79
C GLN A 425 22.28 -9.68 -14.64
N VAL A 426 22.88 -10.30 -15.65
CA VAL A 426 24.33 -10.54 -15.69
C VAL A 426 25.04 -9.19 -15.81
N ARG A 427 25.63 -8.72 -14.70
CA ARG A 427 26.53 -7.56 -14.72
C ARG A 427 27.77 -7.95 -15.53
N ARG A 428 27.96 -7.38 -16.70
CA ARG A 428 29.24 -7.50 -17.44
C ARG A 428 30.30 -6.89 -16.56
N GLY A 429 31.13 -7.74 -15.96
CA GLY A 429 32.26 -7.31 -15.16
C GLY A 429 33.12 -6.36 -15.98
N SER A 430 33.32 -5.14 -15.52
CA SER A 430 34.34 -4.26 -16.09
C SER A 430 35.68 -4.88 -15.75
N THR A 431 36.29 -5.53 -16.69
CA THR A 431 37.70 -5.88 -16.62
C THR A 431 38.51 -4.57 -16.64
N GLY A 432 38.87 -4.09 -15.45
CA GLY A 432 39.88 -3.08 -15.23
C GLY A 432 39.37 -1.64 -15.10
N GLY A 433 39.46 -1.12 -13.88
CA GLY A 433 39.38 0.29 -13.54
C GLY A 433 38.26 0.64 -12.58
N ASP A 434 38.60 1.28 -11.47
CA ASP A 434 37.68 1.93 -10.54
C ASP A 434 36.73 2.91 -11.29
N GLY A 435 35.63 2.38 -11.80
CA GLY A 435 34.58 3.14 -12.47
C GLY A 435 33.33 3.08 -11.64
N VAL A 436 32.95 4.18 -11.04
CA VAL A 436 31.58 4.45 -10.65
C VAL A 436 30.66 3.98 -11.79
N VAL A 437 29.83 2.98 -11.57
CA VAL A 437 28.74 2.62 -12.49
C VAL A 437 27.73 3.76 -12.40
N GLY A 438 28.07 4.87 -13.03
CA GLY A 438 27.11 5.91 -13.34
C GLY A 438 26.06 5.33 -14.28
N ALA A 439 24.82 5.77 -14.16
CA ALA A 439 23.77 5.57 -15.14
C ALA A 439 24.39 5.65 -16.54
N SER A 440 24.08 4.66 -17.40
CA SER A 440 24.74 4.52 -18.70
C SER A 440 24.75 5.89 -19.40
N ILE A 441 25.91 6.27 -19.92
CA ILE A 441 26.13 7.53 -20.62
C ILE A 441 25.12 7.76 -21.77
N ASP A 442 24.47 6.71 -22.24
CA ASP A 442 23.38 6.76 -23.22
C ASP A 442 22.13 7.54 -22.75
N MET A 443 21.95 7.74 -21.44
CA MET A 443 20.84 8.55 -20.91
C MET A 443 21.05 10.06 -21.17
N TYR A 444 22.26 10.50 -21.47
CA TYR A 444 22.56 11.90 -21.77
C TYR A 444 22.69 12.21 -23.27
N LEU A 445 22.57 11.19 -24.12
CA LEU A 445 22.67 11.31 -25.57
C LEU A 445 21.33 11.03 -26.28
N VAL A 446 20.23 11.56 -25.77
CA VAL A 446 19.02 11.74 -26.60
C VAL A 446 19.38 12.81 -27.63
N ARG A 447 19.72 12.37 -28.84
CA ARG A 447 20.04 13.27 -29.91
C ARG A 447 18.77 14.01 -30.32
N PRO A 448 18.83 15.30 -30.72
CA PRO A 448 17.65 16.06 -31.14
C PRO A 448 16.83 15.38 -32.26
N GLN A 449 17.49 14.54 -33.06
CA GLN A 449 16.85 13.77 -34.13
C GLN A 449 15.97 12.62 -33.64
N ASP A 450 16.15 12.15 -32.39
CA ASP A 450 15.35 11.06 -31.81
C ASP A 450 14.02 11.56 -31.23
N LEU A 451 13.84 12.90 -31.20
CA LEU A 451 12.64 13.59 -30.73
C LEU A 451 11.67 13.98 -31.86
N GLN A 452 11.96 13.64 -33.11
CA GLN A 452 11.06 13.93 -34.22
C GLN A 452 9.99 12.84 -34.37
N PRO A 453 8.68 13.18 -34.51
CA PRO A 453 7.64 12.22 -34.86
C PRO A 453 8.02 11.55 -36.19
N ARG A 454 7.98 10.25 -36.26
CA ARG A 454 8.03 9.52 -37.53
C ARG A 454 6.61 9.53 -38.07
N ASP A 455 6.44 10.11 -39.25
CA ASP A 455 5.21 10.08 -40.04
C ASP A 455 4.79 8.63 -40.38
#